data_91edc701134e58c21ec4dd23c051fb03
#
_entry.id   91edc701134e58c21ec4dd23c051fb03
#
_cell.length_a   1.000
_cell.length_b   1.000
_cell.length_c   1.000
_cell.angle_alpha   90.00
_cell.angle_beta   90.00
_cell.angle_gamma   90.00
#
_symmetry.space_group_name_H-M   'P 1'
#
loop_
_entity.id
_entity.type
_entity.pdbx_description
1 polymer ?
#
loop_
_entity_poly.entity_id
_entity_poly.type
_entity_poly.pdbx_seq_one_letter_code
_entity_poly.pdbx_strand_id
1 'polypeptide(L)'
;MVSLLRTLFHAATGRSPKLVCNSELWSRGVDELGRRTEDTHESGAFLLGELKGAVRKIRQFLFYDDVDPNCFANGIVEFDGSKFGLVWDKCRTMKMSVIADIHVHPRGFAQSPSDRQNPMIAEIGHIALILPDYARQSRMPGAIGVYEYLGSRQWRDWSGAGDRAFHVGWWPR
;
A
#
# COMPACT_ATOMS: atom_id res chain seq x y z
N MET A 1 12.44 -10.54 -19.19
CA MET A 1 13.92 -10.42 -19.11
C MET A 1 14.36 -9.25 -18.20
N VAL A 2 13.81 -8.07 -18.33
CA VAL A 2 14.15 -6.90 -17.49
C VAL A 2 13.88 -7.12 -15.99
N SER A 3 12.79 -7.80 -15.62
CA SER A 3 12.40 -8.07 -14.22
C SER A 3 13.38 -9.02 -13.50
N LEU A 4 13.89 -10.02 -14.20
CA LEU A 4 14.84 -10.99 -13.63
C LEU A 4 16.20 -10.35 -13.32
N LEU A 5 16.67 -9.47 -14.21
CA LEU A 5 17.93 -8.73 -14.02
C LEU A 5 17.84 -7.74 -12.84
N ARG A 6 16.69 -7.07 -12.67
CA ARG A 6 16.45 -6.19 -11.52
C ARG A 6 16.48 -6.96 -10.20
N THR A 7 15.83 -8.12 -10.16
CA THR A 7 15.81 -8.97 -8.95
C THR A 7 17.20 -9.50 -8.59
N LEU A 8 17.99 -9.92 -9.58
CA LEU A 8 19.37 -10.36 -9.37
C LEU A 8 20.26 -9.23 -8.87
N PHE A 9 20.05 -8.00 -9.38
CA PHE A 9 20.80 -6.82 -8.94
C PHE A 9 20.52 -6.47 -7.47
N HIS A 10 19.26 -6.54 -7.01
CA HIS A 10 18.91 -6.31 -5.60
C HIS A 10 19.52 -7.38 -4.67
N ALA A 11 19.49 -8.64 -5.09
CA ALA A 11 20.12 -9.73 -4.34
C ALA A 11 21.65 -9.56 -4.23
N ALA A 12 22.30 -9.06 -5.29
CA ALA A 12 23.74 -8.85 -5.32
C ALA A 12 24.21 -7.65 -4.46
N THR A 13 23.35 -6.63 -4.25
CA THR A 13 23.67 -5.44 -3.44
C THR A 13 23.35 -5.59 -1.96
N GLY A 14 22.81 -6.74 -1.51
CA GLY A 14 22.47 -7.02 -0.12
C GLY A 14 21.33 -6.15 0.47
N ARG A 15 20.62 -5.39 -0.35
CA ARG A 15 19.50 -4.51 0.05
C ARG A 15 18.19 -5.00 -0.51
N SER A 16 17.48 -5.84 0.27
CA SER A 16 16.13 -6.26 -0.05
C SER A 16 15.14 -5.07 0.03
N PRO A 17 14.13 -5.02 -0.85
CA PRO A 17 13.06 -4.03 -0.72
C PRO A 17 12.29 -4.24 0.59
N LYS A 18 11.66 -3.16 1.09
CA LYS A 18 10.81 -3.24 2.28
C LYS A 18 9.49 -3.96 2.01
N LEU A 19 8.97 -3.79 0.80
CA LEU A 19 7.67 -4.31 0.37
C LEU A 19 7.82 -4.95 -1.02
N VAL A 20 7.15 -6.07 -1.24
CA VAL A 20 7.11 -6.75 -2.56
C VAL A 20 5.68 -7.15 -2.91
N CYS A 21 5.33 -7.09 -4.19
CA CYS A 21 4.07 -7.56 -4.72
C CYS A 21 4.26 -8.28 -6.06
N ASN A 22 3.50 -9.33 -6.30
CA ASN A 22 3.42 -9.93 -7.63
C ASN A 22 2.79 -8.93 -8.61
N SER A 23 3.30 -8.87 -9.86
CA SER A 23 2.87 -7.89 -10.85
C SER A 23 1.40 -8.03 -11.23
N GLU A 24 0.89 -9.26 -11.35
CA GLU A 24 -0.51 -9.51 -11.68
C GLU A 24 -1.46 -9.10 -10.54
N LEU A 25 -1.11 -9.46 -9.30
CA LEU A 25 -1.86 -9.03 -8.11
C LEU A 25 -1.88 -7.50 -8.00
N TRP A 26 -0.72 -6.88 -8.20
CA TRP A 26 -0.58 -5.42 -8.15
C TRP A 26 -1.46 -4.75 -9.20
N SER A 27 -1.37 -5.18 -10.47
CA SER A 27 -2.17 -4.60 -11.55
C SER A 27 -3.66 -4.69 -11.26
N ARG A 28 -4.16 -5.89 -10.91
CA ARG A 28 -5.58 -6.08 -10.58
C ARG A 28 -6.03 -5.23 -9.37
N GLY A 29 -5.22 -5.17 -8.32
CA GLY A 29 -5.53 -4.37 -7.13
C GLY A 29 -5.61 -2.88 -7.44
N VAL A 30 -4.66 -2.36 -8.22
CA VAL A 30 -4.61 -0.95 -8.60
C VAL A 30 -5.72 -0.59 -9.60
N ASP A 31 -6.06 -1.48 -10.55
CA ASP A 31 -7.19 -1.30 -11.46
C ASP A 31 -8.50 -1.22 -10.67
N GLU A 32 -8.69 -2.08 -9.69
CA GLU A 32 -9.87 -2.06 -8.83
C GLU A 32 -9.93 -0.81 -7.94
N LEU A 33 -8.80 -0.36 -7.38
CA LEU A 33 -8.73 0.90 -6.65
C LEU A 33 -9.17 2.07 -7.54
N GLY A 34 -8.65 2.16 -8.77
CA GLY A 34 -9.04 3.19 -9.72
C GLY A 34 -10.53 3.15 -10.05
N ARG A 35 -11.09 1.96 -10.28
CA ARG A 35 -12.52 1.79 -10.55
C ARG A 35 -13.40 2.26 -9.37
N ARG A 36 -12.99 1.99 -8.13
CA ARG A 36 -13.72 2.37 -6.92
C ARG A 36 -13.68 3.85 -6.62
N THR A 37 -12.80 4.65 -7.24
CA THR A 37 -12.82 6.12 -7.07
C THR A 37 -14.00 6.78 -7.78
N GLU A 38 -14.60 6.11 -8.77
CA GLU A 38 -15.62 6.70 -9.67
C GLU A 38 -15.17 8.06 -10.24
N ASP A 39 -13.84 8.33 -10.24
CA ASP A 39 -13.24 9.61 -10.62
C ASP A 39 -13.72 10.83 -9.80
N THR A 40 -14.33 10.59 -8.66
CA THR A 40 -14.97 11.62 -7.81
C THR A 40 -14.46 11.64 -6.37
N HIS A 41 -14.01 10.50 -5.84
CA HIS A 41 -13.54 10.38 -4.46
C HIS A 41 -12.31 9.48 -4.35
N GLU A 42 -11.66 9.51 -3.20
CA GLU A 42 -10.57 8.60 -2.88
C GLU A 42 -11.07 7.14 -2.78
N SER A 43 -10.15 6.21 -2.89
CA SER A 43 -10.35 4.79 -2.58
C SER A 43 -9.14 4.25 -1.83
N GLY A 44 -9.26 3.07 -1.23
CA GLY A 44 -8.14 2.49 -0.52
C GLY A 44 -8.34 1.04 -0.12
N ALA A 45 -7.26 0.43 0.38
CA ALA A 45 -7.25 -0.95 0.83
C ALA A 45 -6.18 -1.19 1.90
N PHE A 46 -6.46 -2.12 2.81
CA PHE A 46 -5.42 -2.80 3.58
C PHE A 46 -4.72 -3.81 2.68
N LEU A 47 -3.39 -3.82 2.72
CA LEU A 47 -2.57 -4.80 2.01
C LEU A 47 -2.22 -5.93 2.97
N LEU A 48 -2.88 -7.07 2.78
CA LEU A 48 -2.69 -8.25 3.62
C LEU A 48 -1.54 -9.10 3.07
N GLY A 49 -0.79 -9.71 3.98
CA GLY A 49 0.30 -10.57 3.57
C GLY A 49 1.13 -11.12 4.73
N GLU A 50 2.37 -11.42 4.42
CA GLU A 50 3.34 -12.06 5.32
C GLU A 50 4.62 -11.25 5.43
N LEU A 51 5.22 -11.31 6.62
CA LEU A 51 6.56 -10.80 6.86
C LEU A 51 7.55 -11.97 6.75
N LYS A 52 8.52 -11.85 5.83
CA LYS A 52 9.63 -12.80 5.67
C LYS A 52 10.96 -12.11 5.93
N GLY A 53 11.51 -12.32 7.11
CA GLY A 53 12.64 -11.51 7.57
C GLY A 53 12.24 -10.03 7.63
N ALA A 54 12.96 -9.17 6.92
CA ALA A 54 12.66 -7.73 6.83
C ALA A 54 11.75 -7.34 5.65
N VAL A 55 11.35 -8.32 4.81
CA VAL A 55 10.55 -8.07 3.58
C VAL A 55 9.08 -8.38 3.84
N ARG A 56 8.22 -7.41 3.56
CA ARG A 56 6.76 -7.56 3.59
C ARG A 56 6.27 -8.00 2.21
N LYS A 57 5.56 -9.12 2.13
CA LYS A 57 5.05 -9.67 0.87
C LYS A 57 3.54 -9.56 0.79
N ILE A 58 3.05 -8.69 -0.09
CA ILE A 58 1.61 -8.52 -0.35
C ILE A 58 1.06 -9.79 -1.00
N ARG A 59 -0.08 -10.26 -0.45
CA ARG A 59 -0.81 -11.44 -0.92
C ARG A 59 -2.23 -11.12 -1.33
N GLN A 60 -2.82 -10.05 -0.76
CA GLN A 60 -4.21 -9.68 -1.00
C GLN A 60 -4.46 -8.20 -0.72
N PHE A 61 -5.39 -7.62 -1.46
CA PHE A 61 -6.04 -6.34 -1.16
C PHE A 61 -7.33 -6.61 -0.41
N LEU A 62 -7.55 -5.94 0.70
CA LEU A 62 -8.82 -5.87 1.41
C LEU A 62 -9.30 -4.43 1.32
N PHE A 63 -10.19 -4.16 0.38
CA PHE A 63 -10.66 -2.80 0.12
C PHE A 63 -11.43 -2.25 1.32
N TYR A 64 -11.30 -0.95 1.58
CA TYR A 64 -11.88 -0.31 2.76
C TYR A 64 -13.39 -0.38 2.75
N ASP A 65 -14.02 -0.11 1.61
CA ASP A 65 -15.48 -0.14 1.43
C ASP A 65 -16.08 -1.55 1.48
N ASP A 66 -15.30 -2.63 1.31
CA ASP A 66 -15.74 -4.00 1.58
C ASP A 66 -15.90 -4.29 3.08
N VAL A 67 -15.33 -3.43 3.95
CA VAL A 67 -15.39 -3.55 5.42
C VAL A 67 -16.24 -2.43 6.01
N ASP A 68 -16.06 -1.20 5.53
CA ASP A 68 -16.79 -0.01 5.92
C ASP A 68 -17.37 0.70 4.69
N PRO A 69 -18.62 0.38 4.29
CA PRO A 69 -19.25 0.94 3.10
C PRO A 69 -19.37 2.48 3.08
N ASN A 70 -19.18 3.15 4.23
CA ASN A 70 -19.29 4.60 4.34
C ASN A 70 -17.93 5.31 4.35
N CYS A 71 -16.81 4.58 4.22
CA CYS A 71 -15.47 5.14 4.40
C CYS A 71 -15.08 6.22 3.37
N PHE A 72 -15.86 6.43 2.31
CA PHE A 72 -15.65 7.46 1.28
C PHE A 72 -16.78 8.49 1.20
N ALA A 73 -17.71 8.50 2.16
CA ALA A 73 -18.92 9.34 2.13
C ALA A 73 -18.61 10.85 1.99
N ASN A 74 -17.45 11.30 2.49
CA ASN A 74 -17.02 12.69 2.43
C ASN A 74 -16.01 12.97 1.29
N GLY A 75 -15.81 12.03 0.36
CA GLY A 75 -14.89 12.17 -0.77
C GLY A 75 -13.44 11.83 -0.47
N ILE A 76 -13.07 11.68 0.80
CA ILE A 76 -11.77 11.25 1.29
C ILE A 76 -11.89 9.95 2.08
N VAL A 77 -10.77 9.28 2.34
CA VAL A 77 -10.75 8.07 3.18
C VAL A 77 -10.97 8.44 4.65
N GLU A 78 -12.10 8.00 5.22
CA GLU A 78 -12.42 8.09 6.64
C GLU A 78 -12.92 6.72 7.15
N PHE A 79 -11.99 5.86 7.55
CA PHE A 79 -12.30 4.51 8.01
C PHE A 79 -12.76 4.51 9.47
N ASP A 80 -13.95 3.92 9.74
CA ASP A 80 -14.47 3.82 11.11
C ASP A 80 -13.62 2.86 11.95
N GLY A 81 -12.97 3.39 12.98
CA GLY A 81 -12.12 2.63 13.90
C GLY A 81 -12.82 1.44 14.57
N SER A 82 -14.15 1.48 14.74
CA SER A 82 -14.93 0.36 15.29
C SER A 82 -14.94 -0.88 14.36
N LYS A 83 -14.66 -0.70 13.06
CA LYS A 83 -14.61 -1.76 12.05
C LYS A 83 -13.30 -2.55 12.03
N PHE A 84 -12.25 -2.09 12.71
CA PHE A 84 -10.98 -2.83 12.74
C PHE A 84 -11.12 -4.27 13.24
N GLY A 85 -12.10 -4.55 14.11
CA GLY A 85 -12.41 -5.93 14.52
C GLY A 85 -12.65 -6.86 13.32
N LEU A 86 -13.38 -6.40 12.29
CA LEU A 86 -13.64 -7.15 11.07
C LEU A 86 -12.37 -7.36 10.22
N VAL A 87 -11.48 -6.37 10.19
CA VAL A 87 -10.17 -6.49 9.51
C VAL A 87 -9.34 -7.59 10.18
N TRP A 88 -9.26 -7.58 11.53
CA TRP A 88 -8.51 -8.58 12.29
C TRP A 88 -9.10 -9.98 12.16
N ASP A 89 -10.43 -10.13 12.08
CA ASP A 89 -11.09 -11.41 11.83
C ASP A 89 -10.71 -11.98 10.45
N LYS A 90 -10.68 -11.14 9.41
CA LYS A 90 -10.21 -11.55 8.09
C LYS A 90 -8.73 -11.95 8.12
N CYS A 91 -7.88 -11.17 8.78
CA CYS A 91 -6.47 -11.50 8.94
C CYS A 91 -6.27 -12.88 9.60
N ARG A 92 -7.01 -13.17 10.68
CA ARG A 92 -6.96 -14.47 11.39
C ARG A 92 -7.41 -15.61 10.47
N THR A 93 -8.54 -15.44 9.78
CA THR A 93 -9.08 -16.46 8.87
C THR A 93 -8.11 -16.79 7.74
N MET A 94 -7.45 -15.78 7.20
CA MET A 94 -6.50 -15.92 6.09
C MET A 94 -5.07 -16.26 6.52
N LYS A 95 -4.79 -16.25 7.84
CA LYS A 95 -3.44 -16.40 8.40
C LYS A 95 -2.46 -15.38 7.84
N MET A 96 -2.91 -14.14 7.68
CA MET A 96 -2.16 -12.99 7.17
C MET A 96 -2.18 -11.85 8.19
N SER A 97 -1.34 -10.85 7.98
CA SER A 97 -1.36 -9.59 8.72
C SER A 97 -1.59 -8.42 7.77
N VAL A 98 -2.05 -7.28 8.29
CA VAL A 98 -1.96 -6.01 7.57
C VAL A 98 -0.48 -5.62 7.56
N ILE A 99 0.15 -5.62 6.39
CA ILE A 99 1.58 -5.34 6.24
C ILE A 99 1.87 -3.97 5.64
N ALA A 100 0.87 -3.36 5.03
CA ALA A 100 0.86 -2.02 4.49
C ALA A 100 -0.59 -1.58 4.27
N ASP A 101 -0.80 -0.32 3.94
CA ASP A 101 -2.05 0.17 3.36
C ASP A 101 -1.78 1.00 2.11
N ILE A 102 -2.83 1.25 1.35
CA ILE A 102 -2.79 2.02 0.12
C ILE A 102 -4.07 2.85 -0.01
N HIS A 103 -3.93 4.10 -0.45
CA HIS A 103 -5.08 4.88 -0.89
C HIS A 103 -4.74 5.69 -2.15
N VAL A 104 -5.78 6.23 -2.77
CA VAL A 104 -5.69 6.90 -4.06
C VAL A 104 -6.06 8.36 -3.90
N HIS A 105 -5.18 9.25 -4.34
CA HIS A 105 -5.43 10.68 -4.38
C HIS A 105 -5.99 11.12 -5.74
N PRO A 106 -6.80 12.19 -5.78
CA PRO A 106 -7.26 12.80 -7.04
C PRO A 106 -6.12 13.48 -7.82
N ARG A 107 -5.03 13.86 -7.13
CA ARG A 107 -3.82 14.46 -7.70
C ARG A 107 -2.62 13.89 -6.99
N GLY A 108 -1.43 13.98 -7.54
CA GLY A 108 -0.14 13.67 -6.92
C GLY A 108 -0.15 12.62 -5.79
N PHE A 109 1.00 12.20 -5.35
CA PHE A 109 1.14 11.16 -4.31
C PHE A 109 1.72 11.67 -2.98
N ALA A 110 1.83 12.99 -2.80
CA ALA A 110 2.29 13.54 -1.54
C ALA A 110 1.23 13.35 -0.44
N GLN A 111 1.68 13.01 0.78
CA GLN A 111 0.77 12.95 1.92
C GLN A 111 0.11 14.30 2.17
N SER A 112 -1.20 14.31 2.32
CA SER A 112 -1.95 15.45 2.80
C SER A 112 -1.66 15.71 4.29
N PRO A 113 -2.04 16.88 4.85
CA PRO A 113 -2.02 17.08 6.30
C PRO A 113 -2.84 16.04 7.05
N SER A 114 -3.97 15.58 6.50
CA SER A 114 -4.81 14.55 7.09
C SER A 114 -4.07 13.22 7.18
N ASP A 115 -3.44 12.74 6.09
CA ASP A 115 -2.69 11.48 6.08
C ASP A 115 -1.59 11.45 7.13
N ARG A 116 -0.88 12.58 7.28
CA ARG A 116 0.20 12.70 8.27
C ARG A 116 -0.31 12.65 9.70
N GLN A 117 -1.47 13.26 9.95
CA GLN A 117 -2.07 13.37 11.29
C GLN A 117 -2.78 12.09 11.70
N ASN A 118 -3.38 11.37 10.74
CA ASN A 118 -4.27 10.24 10.96
C ASN A 118 -3.77 8.98 10.22
N PRO A 119 -2.66 8.37 10.66
CA PRO A 119 -2.19 7.13 10.05
C PRO A 119 -3.27 6.06 10.13
N MET A 120 -3.54 5.34 9.03
CA MET A 120 -4.50 4.23 9.01
C MET A 120 -4.10 3.15 10.02
N ILE A 121 -2.83 2.85 10.12
CA ILE A 121 -2.23 1.97 11.12
C ILE A 121 -1.07 2.72 11.81
N ALA A 122 -1.24 3.05 13.09
CA ALA A 122 -0.27 3.82 13.88
C ALA A 122 0.83 2.93 14.50
N GLU A 123 1.38 1.99 13.73
CA GLU A 123 2.46 1.08 14.14
C GLU A 123 3.79 1.52 13.53
N ILE A 124 4.84 1.64 14.35
CA ILE A 124 6.18 2.01 13.86
C ILE A 124 6.67 0.99 12.82
N GLY A 125 7.11 1.51 11.67
CA GLY A 125 7.54 0.70 10.53
C GLY A 125 6.41 0.34 9.57
N HIS A 126 5.15 0.69 9.85
CA HIS A 126 4.05 0.51 8.90
C HIS A 126 4.30 1.29 7.61
N ILE A 127 3.93 0.72 6.48
CA ILE A 127 4.11 1.33 5.15
C ILE A 127 2.75 1.77 4.61
N ALA A 128 2.64 3.06 4.29
CA ALA A 128 1.51 3.62 3.57
C ALA A 128 1.90 3.93 2.12
N LEU A 129 1.07 3.52 1.18
CA LEU A 129 1.24 3.79 -0.25
C LEU A 129 0.18 4.80 -0.71
N ILE A 130 0.57 5.71 -1.61
CA ILE A 130 -0.35 6.69 -2.21
C ILE A 130 -0.22 6.62 -3.74
N LEU A 131 -1.33 6.33 -4.41
CA LEU A 131 -1.44 6.38 -5.86
C LEU A 131 -1.96 7.74 -6.31
N PRO A 132 -1.32 8.40 -7.28
CA PRO A 132 -1.81 9.66 -7.83
C PRO A 132 -2.93 9.46 -8.86
N ASP A 133 -3.62 10.56 -9.18
CA ASP A 133 -4.47 10.74 -10.36
C ASP A 133 -5.55 9.65 -10.50
N TYR A 134 -6.24 9.35 -9.40
CA TYR A 134 -7.26 8.27 -9.36
C TYR A 134 -6.73 6.92 -9.89
N ALA A 135 -5.43 6.64 -9.69
CA ALA A 135 -4.73 5.47 -10.20
C ALA A 135 -4.78 5.28 -11.72
N ARG A 136 -4.96 6.35 -12.49
CA ARG A 136 -5.10 6.29 -13.97
C ARG A 136 -3.76 6.10 -14.68
N GLN A 137 -2.67 6.67 -14.18
CA GLN A 137 -1.39 6.74 -14.88
C GLN A 137 -0.24 6.13 -14.08
N SER A 138 0.32 6.88 -13.16
CA SER A 138 1.52 6.49 -12.41
C SER A 138 1.18 5.45 -11.33
N ARG A 139 1.52 4.20 -11.57
CA ARG A 139 1.12 3.05 -10.74
C ARG A 139 2.29 2.22 -10.22
N MET A 140 3.51 2.55 -10.64
CA MET A 140 4.69 1.75 -10.33
C MET A 140 5.61 2.43 -9.32
N PRO A 141 6.37 1.65 -8.53
CA PRO A 141 7.38 2.19 -7.63
C PRO A 141 8.29 3.22 -8.31
N GLY A 142 8.54 4.33 -7.62
CA GLY A 142 9.23 5.50 -8.16
C GLY A 142 8.31 6.58 -8.75
N ALA A 143 7.03 6.25 -9.00
CA ALA A 143 6.00 7.18 -9.46
C ALA A 143 4.77 7.21 -8.53
N ILE A 144 4.88 6.59 -7.35
CA ILE A 144 3.87 6.55 -6.29
C ILE A 144 4.49 6.94 -4.95
N GLY A 145 3.67 7.37 -4.01
CA GLY A 145 4.09 7.64 -2.63
C GLY A 145 4.38 6.34 -1.89
N VAL A 146 5.49 6.32 -1.15
CA VAL A 146 5.87 5.22 -0.24
C VAL A 146 6.35 5.83 1.06
N TYR A 147 5.59 5.68 2.12
CA TYR A 147 5.84 6.32 3.41
C TYR A 147 5.92 5.30 4.52
N GLU A 148 6.94 5.42 5.38
CA GLU A 148 7.12 4.59 6.56
C GLU A 148 6.80 5.39 7.81
N TYR A 149 5.87 4.90 8.62
CA TYR A 149 5.52 5.53 9.89
C TYR A 149 6.61 5.33 10.94
N LEU A 150 7.05 6.40 11.57
CA LEU A 150 8.11 6.40 12.59
C LEU A 150 7.59 6.58 14.03
N GLY A 151 6.28 6.66 14.21
CA GLY A 151 5.66 7.05 15.47
C GLY A 151 5.47 8.57 15.61
N SER A 152 4.63 8.98 16.56
CA SER A 152 4.39 10.39 16.87
C SER A 152 4.06 11.27 15.65
N ARG A 153 3.30 10.72 14.70
CA ARG A 153 2.93 11.38 13.43
C ARG A 153 4.12 11.78 12.56
N GLN A 154 5.24 11.13 12.73
CA GLN A 154 6.42 11.32 11.90
C GLN A 154 6.49 10.23 10.82
N TRP A 155 6.94 10.62 9.64
CA TRP A 155 7.01 9.76 8.48
C TRP A 155 8.35 9.87 7.77
N ARG A 156 8.82 8.77 7.24
CA ARG A 156 9.97 8.74 6.33
C ARG A 156 9.47 8.51 4.91
N ASP A 157 9.83 9.41 4.02
CA ASP A 157 9.52 9.29 2.59
C ASP A 157 10.55 8.38 1.89
N TRP A 158 10.07 7.31 1.30
CA TRP A 158 10.82 6.36 0.49
C TRP A 158 10.45 6.42 -0.99
N SER A 159 9.58 7.34 -1.43
CA SER A 159 9.03 7.39 -2.80
C SER A 159 10.13 7.46 -3.86
N GLY A 160 11.18 8.24 -3.63
CA GLY A 160 12.33 8.35 -4.52
C GLY A 160 13.26 7.11 -4.56
N ALA A 161 13.05 6.12 -3.68
CA ALA A 161 13.87 4.91 -3.65
C ALA A 161 13.44 3.85 -4.69
N GLY A 162 12.26 4.01 -5.32
CA GLY A 162 11.75 3.11 -6.34
C GLY A 162 11.72 1.65 -5.86
N ASP A 163 12.24 0.75 -6.69
CA ASP A 163 12.28 -0.70 -6.40
C ASP A 163 12.99 -1.08 -5.08
N ARG A 164 13.81 -0.20 -4.51
CA ARG A 164 14.46 -0.45 -3.21
C ARG A 164 13.51 -0.29 -2.03
N ALA A 165 12.48 0.50 -2.18
CA ALA A 165 11.43 0.63 -1.17
C ALA A 165 10.31 -0.39 -1.42
N PHE A 166 9.83 -0.45 -2.66
CA PHE A 166 8.74 -1.33 -3.06
C PHE A 166 9.05 -1.94 -4.43
N HIS A 167 9.06 -3.27 -4.50
CA HIS A 167 9.29 -4.01 -5.74
C HIS A 167 8.00 -4.68 -6.23
N VAL A 168 7.65 -4.44 -7.49
CA VAL A 168 6.53 -5.08 -8.18
C VAL A 168 7.08 -6.02 -9.24
N GLY A 169 6.86 -7.32 -9.05
CA GLY A 169 7.38 -8.34 -9.96
C GLY A 169 7.63 -9.67 -9.26
N TRP A 170 8.41 -10.52 -9.91
CA TRP A 170 8.87 -11.76 -9.30
C TRP A 170 9.92 -11.47 -8.22
N TRP A 171 9.75 -12.07 -7.04
CA TRP A 171 10.70 -12.00 -5.93
C TRP A 171 10.95 -13.43 -5.40
N PRO A 172 12.20 -13.85 -5.22
CA PRO A 172 12.51 -15.19 -4.71
C PRO A 172 11.90 -15.41 -3.32
N ARG A 173 11.54 -16.67 -3.06
CA ARG A 173 10.99 -17.11 -1.76
C ARG A 173 12.05 -17.23 -0.71
#